data_f1d37c02e4de129d005283af4c3dfa4a
#
_entry.id   f1d37c02e4de129d005283af4c3dfa4a
#
_cell.length_a   1.000
_cell.length_b   1.000
_cell.length_c   1.000
_cell.angle_alpha   90.00
_cell.angle_beta   90.00
_cell.angle_gamma   90.00
#
_symmetry.space_group_name_H-M   'P 1'
#
loop_
_entity.id
_entity.type
_entity.pdbx_description
1 polymer ?
#
loop_
_entity_poly.entity_id
_entity_poly.type
_entity_poly.pdbx_seq_one_letter_code
_entity_poly.pdbx_strand_id
1 'polypeptide(L)'
;ARKSQPCPVDIEASTKLVIYNFYTPIPILAWEVEMKPRELYPYHYRIFVNAMTGQIINSIDEVYTGYATTSSGVLIHNSQTVTLNTWHHDDGFTYLVDTSKSMFPGNLDASTFQGTICVYDVNGGWLGAYIIYDPNLDNSFNDSFAIAAGGTASYHMSKVYDYFNNTHNWKSADNAGGVLQLLINDVILDNGD
;
A
#
# COMPACT_ATOMS: atom_id res chain seq x y z
N ALA A 1 7.06 -26.52 -11.74
CA ALA A 1 6.73 -25.98 -13.07
C ALA A 1 5.40 -25.24 -12.94
N ARG A 2 5.42 -23.88 -12.93
CA ARG A 2 4.20 -23.07 -13.06
C ARG A 2 3.63 -23.33 -14.45
N LYS A 3 2.42 -23.87 -14.52
CA LYS A 3 1.67 -23.92 -15.78
C LYS A 3 1.45 -22.47 -16.23
N SER A 4 1.92 -22.14 -17.43
CA SER A 4 1.57 -20.89 -18.09
C SER A 4 0.04 -20.86 -18.26
N GLN A 5 -0.64 -20.01 -17.51
CA GLN A 5 -2.02 -19.70 -17.78
C GLN A 5 -2.08 -18.94 -19.12
N PRO A 6 -3.06 -19.23 -19.98
CA PRO A 6 -3.24 -18.46 -21.20
C PRO A 6 -3.49 -16.99 -20.84
N CYS A 7 -2.76 -16.09 -21.51
CA CYS A 7 -2.95 -14.66 -21.37
C CYS A 7 -4.42 -14.33 -21.69
N PRO A 8 -5.15 -13.62 -20.81
CA PRO A 8 -6.54 -13.24 -21.10
C PRO A 8 -6.58 -12.38 -22.37
N VAL A 9 -7.55 -12.63 -23.21
CA VAL A 9 -7.67 -12.08 -24.58
C VAL A 9 -7.98 -10.57 -24.60
N ASP A 10 -8.29 -9.95 -23.45
CA ASP A 10 -8.72 -8.56 -23.33
C ASP A 10 -7.89 -7.80 -22.31
N ILE A 11 -6.69 -7.35 -22.71
CA ILE A 11 -5.83 -6.48 -21.92
C ILE A 11 -5.93 -5.06 -22.48
N GLU A 12 -6.31 -4.11 -21.64
CA GLU A 12 -6.18 -2.70 -21.94
C GLU A 12 -4.74 -2.27 -21.62
N ALA A 13 -4.02 -1.81 -22.64
CA ALA A 13 -2.66 -1.32 -22.46
C ALA A 13 -2.61 0.17 -22.79
N SER A 14 -2.05 0.96 -21.89
CA SER A 14 -1.70 2.35 -22.11
C SER A 14 -0.18 2.53 -22.09
N THR A 15 0.32 3.48 -22.90
CA THR A 15 1.75 3.76 -22.94
C THR A 15 1.99 5.27 -22.85
N LYS A 16 3.01 5.65 -22.08
CA LYS A 16 3.51 7.04 -22.04
C LYS A 16 5.03 7.06 -21.99
N LEU A 17 5.63 8.10 -22.55
CA LEU A 17 7.08 8.33 -22.49
C LEU A 17 7.41 9.06 -21.20
N VAL A 18 8.36 8.53 -20.41
CA VAL A 18 8.75 9.05 -19.11
C VAL A 18 10.27 9.10 -18.95
N ILE A 19 10.73 9.90 -18.00
CA ILE A 19 12.12 9.82 -17.53
C ILE A 19 12.14 8.91 -16.31
N TYR A 20 12.71 7.72 -16.46
CA TYR A 20 12.86 6.74 -15.39
C TYR A 20 14.16 7.01 -14.62
N ASN A 21 14.04 7.26 -13.32
CA ASN A 21 15.18 7.51 -12.42
C ASN A 21 15.14 6.70 -11.12
N PHE A 22 14.21 5.74 -11.01
CA PHE A 22 14.15 4.84 -9.85
C PHE A 22 15.25 3.80 -9.95
N TYR A 23 16.07 3.67 -8.90
CA TYR A 23 17.15 2.68 -8.80
C TYR A 23 18.26 2.80 -9.86
N THR A 24 18.30 3.89 -10.64
CA THR A 24 19.36 4.13 -11.62
C THR A 24 20.08 5.44 -11.30
N PRO A 25 21.43 5.45 -11.31
CA PRO A 25 22.21 6.67 -11.05
C PRO A 25 22.09 7.72 -12.16
N ILE A 26 21.61 7.31 -13.33
CA ILE A 26 21.44 8.18 -14.51
C ILE A 26 20.01 8.02 -14.99
N PRO A 27 19.26 9.13 -15.20
CA PRO A 27 17.92 9.08 -15.75
C PRO A 27 17.91 8.42 -17.14
N ILE A 28 16.95 7.55 -17.37
CA ILE A 28 16.76 6.80 -18.62
C ILE A 28 15.44 7.21 -19.25
N LEU A 29 15.45 7.51 -20.55
CA LEU A 29 14.20 7.70 -21.30
C LEU A 29 13.53 6.33 -21.48
N ALA A 30 12.32 6.18 -20.98
CA ALA A 30 11.61 4.92 -20.97
C ALA A 30 10.15 5.05 -21.43
N TRP A 31 9.63 3.99 -22.03
CA TRP A 31 8.21 3.79 -22.17
C TRP A 31 7.68 3.15 -20.88
N GLU A 32 6.74 3.82 -20.24
CA GLU A 32 5.90 3.21 -19.19
C GLU A 32 4.71 2.57 -19.89
N VAL A 33 4.59 1.27 -19.73
CA VAL A 33 3.50 0.46 -20.27
C VAL A 33 2.66 -0.02 -19.11
N GLU A 34 1.43 0.45 -19.02
CA GLU A 34 0.46 0.01 -18.03
C GLU A 34 -0.47 -1.02 -18.69
N MET A 35 -0.60 -2.20 -18.09
CA MET A 35 -1.46 -3.27 -18.56
C MET A 35 -2.52 -3.57 -17.52
N LYS A 36 -3.79 -3.31 -17.86
CA LYS A 36 -4.96 -3.60 -17.02
C LYS A 36 -5.83 -4.62 -17.72
N PRO A 37 -6.24 -5.71 -17.07
CA PRO A 37 -7.28 -6.58 -17.63
C PRO A 37 -8.64 -5.85 -17.61
N ARG A 38 -9.46 -6.03 -18.61
CA ARG A 38 -10.82 -5.47 -18.65
C ARG A 38 -11.81 -6.16 -17.73
N GLU A 39 -11.51 -7.35 -17.27
CA GLU A 39 -12.30 -8.10 -16.30
C GLU A 39 -11.55 -8.25 -14.99
N LEU A 40 -12.27 -8.60 -13.92
CA LEU A 40 -11.80 -8.79 -12.53
C LEU A 40 -10.68 -9.85 -12.38
N TYR A 41 -9.60 -9.73 -13.13
CA TYR A 41 -8.41 -10.54 -12.97
C TYR A 41 -7.34 -9.78 -12.20
N PRO A 42 -6.60 -10.45 -11.30
CA PRO A 42 -5.65 -9.80 -10.41
C PRO A 42 -4.29 -9.50 -11.09
N TYR A 43 -4.28 -8.93 -12.28
CA TYR A 43 -3.04 -8.58 -12.96
C TYR A 43 -3.06 -7.12 -13.38
N HIS A 44 -2.29 -6.30 -12.69
CA HIS A 44 -2.05 -4.91 -13.07
C HIS A 44 -0.54 -4.70 -13.08
N TYR A 45 0.02 -4.63 -14.29
CA TYR A 45 1.46 -4.47 -14.45
C TYR A 45 1.80 -3.09 -14.97
N ARG A 46 2.81 -2.48 -14.36
CA ARG A 46 3.50 -1.31 -14.90
C ARG A 46 4.91 -1.73 -15.29
N ILE A 47 5.20 -1.70 -16.60
CA ILE A 47 6.47 -2.12 -17.16
C ILE A 47 7.20 -0.90 -17.70
N PHE A 48 8.47 -0.74 -17.35
CA PHE A 48 9.32 0.31 -17.88
C PHE A 48 10.28 -0.30 -18.90
N VAL A 49 10.21 0.19 -20.13
CA VAL A 49 11.01 -0.28 -21.26
C VAL A 49 11.93 0.85 -21.72
N ASN A 50 13.23 0.61 -21.78
CA ASN A 50 14.19 1.58 -22.30
C ASN A 50 13.82 2.00 -23.72
N ALA A 51 13.56 3.29 -23.93
CA ALA A 51 13.07 3.80 -25.21
C ALA A 51 14.09 3.68 -26.35
N MET A 52 15.39 3.54 -26.04
CA MET A 52 16.47 3.42 -27.01
C MET A 52 16.82 1.98 -27.36
N THR A 53 16.75 1.07 -26.37
CA THR A 53 17.21 -0.32 -26.55
C THR A 53 16.08 -1.35 -26.61
N GLY A 54 14.86 -0.99 -26.19
CA GLY A 54 13.74 -1.91 -26.10
C GLY A 54 13.85 -2.93 -24.93
N GLN A 55 14.83 -2.79 -24.06
CA GLN A 55 15.00 -3.68 -22.93
C GLN A 55 14.08 -3.27 -21.77
N ILE A 56 13.52 -4.25 -21.08
CA ILE A 56 12.77 -4.01 -19.83
C ILE A 56 13.75 -3.53 -18.76
N ILE A 57 13.48 -2.35 -18.21
CA ILE A 57 14.26 -1.77 -17.11
C ILE A 57 13.71 -2.27 -15.78
N ASN A 58 12.38 -2.27 -15.64
CA ASN A 58 11.69 -2.69 -14.44
C ASN A 58 10.27 -3.16 -14.78
N SER A 59 9.72 -4.01 -13.93
CA SER A 59 8.33 -4.45 -13.99
C SER A 59 7.78 -4.45 -12.57
N ILE A 60 6.70 -3.71 -12.37
CA ILE A 60 6.01 -3.58 -11.10
C ILE A 60 4.67 -4.30 -11.26
N ASP A 61 4.42 -5.27 -10.41
CA ASP A 61 3.08 -5.83 -10.24
C ASP A 61 2.32 -4.90 -9.28
N GLU A 62 1.28 -4.24 -9.78
CA GLU A 62 0.47 -3.31 -8.99
C GLU A 62 -0.75 -3.98 -8.35
N VAL A 63 -0.90 -5.27 -8.53
CA VAL A 63 -1.92 -6.03 -7.81
C VAL A 63 -1.35 -6.52 -6.50
N TYR A 64 -1.85 -5.96 -5.44
CA TYR A 64 -1.67 -6.50 -4.10
C TYR A 64 -2.52 -7.76 -3.95
N THR A 65 -2.03 -8.87 -4.51
CA THR A 65 -2.60 -10.18 -4.24
C THR A 65 -2.32 -10.54 -2.80
N GLY A 66 -3.34 -11.05 -2.12
CA GLY A 66 -3.24 -11.36 -0.70
C GLY A 66 -4.63 -11.49 -0.09
N TYR A 67 -4.69 -11.44 1.22
CA TYR A 67 -5.95 -11.54 1.95
C TYR A 67 -5.95 -10.72 3.24
N ALA A 68 -7.16 -10.29 3.64
CA ALA A 68 -7.37 -9.64 4.92
C ALA A 68 -7.07 -10.62 6.06
N THR A 69 -6.31 -10.17 7.04
CA THR A 69 -5.94 -10.94 8.23
C THR A 69 -5.93 -10.05 9.46
N THR A 70 -5.51 -10.60 10.59
CA THR A 70 -5.34 -9.85 11.83
C THR A 70 -3.97 -10.12 12.41
N SER A 71 -3.43 -9.10 13.07
CA SER A 71 -2.14 -9.16 13.75
C SER A 71 -2.26 -8.62 15.16
N SER A 72 -1.28 -8.88 16.01
CA SER A 72 -1.19 -8.25 17.32
C SER A 72 -0.42 -6.93 17.24
N GLY A 73 -0.78 -5.97 18.06
CA GLY A 73 -0.03 -4.72 18.24
C GLY A 73 -0.05 -4.29 19.70
N VAL A 74 0.92 -3.49 20.11
CA VAL A 74 0.96 -2.88 21.45
C VAL A 74 0.81 -1.39 21.33
N LEU A 75 -0.18 -0.83 22.04
CA LEU A 75 -0.40 0.61 22.07
C LEU A 75 0.72 1.29 22.86
N ILE A 76 1.43 2.22 22.20
CA ILE A 76 2.63 2.87 22.80
C ILE A 76 2.33 3.70 24.06
N HIS A 77 1.09 4.18 24.22
CA HIS A 77 0.73 5.07 25.34
C HIS A 77 0.34 4.34 26.65
N ASN A 78 -0.02 3.05 26.58
CA ASN A 78 -0.48 2.31 27.77
C ASN A 78 -0.04 0.83 27.78
N SER A 79 0.76 0.40 26.81
CA SER A 79 1.25 -0.98 26.65
C SER A 79 0.15 -2.04 26.53
N GLN A 80 -1.07 -1.64 26.15
CA GLN A 80 -2.17 -2.57 25.92
C GLN A 80 -1.98 -3.33 24.63
N THR A 81 -2.09 -4.65 24.67
CA THR A 81 -2.14 -5.47 23.46
C THR A 81 -3.52 -5.37 22.81
N VAL A 82 -3.54 -5.14 21.51
CA VAL A 82 -4.75 -5.00 20.69
C VAL A 82 -4.65 -5.86 19.44
N THR A 83 -5.81 -6.14 18.84
CA THR A 83 -5.88 -6.76 17.51
C THR A 83 -5.95 -5.66 16.46
N LEU A 84 -5.09 -5.78 15.46
CA LEU A 84 -5.04 -4.91 14.27
C LEU A 84 -5.64 -5.65 13.07
N ASN A 85 -6.39 -4.94 12.24
CA ASN A 85 -6.74 -5.45 10.91
C ASN A 85 -5.58 -5.16 9.97
N THR A 86 -5.14 -6.17 9.24
CA THR A 86 -3.94 -6.14 8.41
C THR A 86 -4.18 -6.86 7.09
N TRP A 87 -3.26 -6.73 6.17
CA TRP A 87 -3.28 -7.40 4.87
C TRP A 87 -2.03 -8.28 4.72
N HIS A 88 -2.23 -9.58 4.56
CA HIS A 88 -1.13 -10.49 4.21
C HIS A 88 -0.98 -10.54 2.70
N HIS A 89 0.19 -10.15 2.21
CA HIS A 89 0.50 -10.08 0.79
C HIS A 89 1.21 -11.35 0.31
N ASP A 90 1.12 -11.66 -0.98
CA ASP A 90 1.73 -12.86 -1.57
C ASP A 90 3.27 -12.85 -1.58
N ASP A 91 3.90 -11.71 -1.25
CA ASP A 91 5.35 -11.63 -0.97
C ASP A 91 5.74 -12.26 0.37
N GLY A 92 4.76 -12.65 1.18
CA GLY A 92 4.93 -13.28 2.48
C GLY A 92 4.89 -12.30 3.66
N PHE A 93 4.85 -11.00 3.42
CA PHE A 93 4.77 -10.00 4.50
C PHE A 93 3.33 -9.63 4.84
N THR A 94 3.13 -9.19 6.07
CA THR A 94 1.86 -8.63 6.55
C THR A 94 2.01 -7.12 6.72
N TYR A 95 1.08 -6.36 6.16
CA TYR A 95 1.13 -4.90 6.07
C TYR A 95 0.04 -4.25 6.92
N LEU A 96 0.31 -3.05 7.47
CA LEU A 96 -0.70 -2.21 8.14
C LEU A 96 -1.62 -1.57 7.10
N VAL A 97 -2.46 -2.41 6.50
CA VAL A 97 -3.52 -2.03 5.57
C VAL A 97 -4.83 -2.64 6.08
N ASP A 98 -5.70 -1.80 6.64
CA ASP A 98 -7.02 -2.22 7.13
C ASP A 98 -8.04 -2.18 5.99
N THR A 99 -8.50 -3.35 5.57
CA THR A 99 -9.54 -3.57 4.55
C THR A 99 -10.88 -3.97 5.16
N SER A 100 -11.01 -3.90 6.49
CA SER A 100 -12.22 -4.36 7.20
C SER A 100 -13.38 -3.38 7.16
N LYS A 101 -13.17 -2.18 6.63
CA LYS A 101 -14.14 -1.09 6.68
C LYS A 101 -15.16 -1.17 5.55
N SER A 102 -16.37 -0.65 5.81
CA SER A 102 -17.47 -0.66 4.82
C SER A 102 -17.18 0.16 3.55
N MET A 103 -16.12 0.95 3.54
CA MET A 103 -15.65 1.68 2.37
C MET A 103 -14.81 0.81 1.41
N PHE A 104 -14.34 -0.36 1.85
CA PHE A 104 -13.50 -1.24 1.05
C PHE A 104 -14.31 -1.90 -0.08
N PRO A 105 -13.89 -1.80 -1.34
CA PRO A 105 -14.66 -2.29 -2.50
C PRO A 105 -14.57 -3.81 -2.70
N GLY A 106 -13.80 -4.53 -1.87
CA GLY A 106 -13.66 -5.99 -1.92
C GLY A 106 -12.39 -6.52 -2.58
N ASN A 107 -11.68 -5.68 -3.33
CA ASN A 107 -10.36 -5.98 -3.87
C ASN A 107 -9.41 -4.80 -3.64
N LEU A 108 -8.17 -5.09 -3.32
CA LEU A 108 -7.14 -4.09 -3.04
C LEU A 108 -6.46 -3.69 -4.34
N ASP A 109 -6.57 -2.40 -4.69
CA ASP A 109 -5.81 -1.78 -5.77
C ASP A 109 -4.59 -1.06 -5.17
N ALA A 110 -3.40 -1.56 -5.44
CA ALA A 110 -2.15 -1.03 -4.93
C ALA A 110 -1.82 0.38 -5.44
N SER A 111 -2.40 0.78 -6.57
CA SER A 111 -2.17 2.12 -7.12
C SER A 111 -2.93 3.21 -6.37
N THR A 112 -4.05 2.87 -5.75
CA THR A 112 -4.94 3.83 -5.09
C THR A 112 -5.19 3.54 -3.62
N PHE A 113 -5.08 2.29 -3.18
CA PHE A 113 -5.48 1.82 -1.84
C PHE A 113 -6.90 2.26 -1.45
N GLN A 114 -7.77 2.43 -2.44
CA GLN A 114 -9.11 2.95 -2.21
C GLN A 114 -9.88 2.10 -1.22
N GLY A 115 -10.56 2.76 -0.29
CA GLY A 115 -11.39 2.11 0.71
C GLY A 115 -10.61 1.47 1.85
N THR A 116 -9.34 1.81 2.03
CA THR A 116 -8.50 1.25 3.10
C THR A 116 -7.98 2.30 4.06
N ILE A 117 -7.47 1.84 5.21
CA ILE A 117 -6.66 2.64 6.12
C ILE A 117 -5.23 2.11 6.00
N CYS A 118 -4.30 2.94 5.52
CA CYS A 118 -2.91 2.57 5.32
C CYS A 118 -1.99 3.40 6.22
N VAL A 119 -0.96 2.77 6.80
CA VAL A 119 0.03 3.46 7.62
C VAL A 119 1.39 3.41 6.93
N TYR A 120 1.97 4.59 6.70
CA TYR A 120 3.26 4.77 6.07
C TYR A 120 4.29 5.27 7.07
N ASP A 121 5.46 4.66 7.02
CA ASP A 121 6.67 5.23 7.63
C ASP A 121 7.34 6.16 6.60
N VAL A 122 7.45 7.43 6.94
CA VAL A 122 8.07 8.46 6.10
C VAL A 122 9.48 8.82 6.56
N ASN A 123 10.15 7.91 7.25
CA ASN A 123 11.49 8.07 7.78
C ASN A 123 12.47 8.66 6.74
N GLY A 124 12.72 9.96 6.83
CA GLY A 124 13.59 10.69 5.90
C GLY A 124 12.91 11.35 4.69
N GLY A 125 11.59 11.42 4.67
CA GLY A 125 10.79 12.16 3.67
C GLY A 125 10.02 11.30 2.69
N TRP A 126 9.12 11.92 1.94
CA TRP A 126 8.17 11.26 1.03
C TRP A 126 8.78 10.34 -0.03
N LEU A 127 10.02 10.57 -0.45
CA LEU A 127 10.69 9.77 -1.46
C LEU A 127 11.10 8.37 -0.96
N GLY A 128 11.09 8.17 0.37
CA GLY A 128 11.41 6.89 1.00
C GLY A 128 10.24 6.29 1.78
N ALA A 129 9.03 6.85 1.66
CA ALA A 129 7.86 6.36 2.38
C ALA A 129 7.49 4.94 1.93
N TYR A 130 7.25 4.07 2.91
CA TYR A 130 6.78 2.70 2.67
C TYR A 130 5.65 2.34 3.65
N ILE A 131 4.75 1.45 3.22
CA ILE A 131 3.71 0.93 4.12
C ILE A 131 4.40 0.06 5.17
N ILE A 132 4.07 0.29 6.44
CA ILE A 132 4.64 -0.49 7.54
C ILE A 132 4.21 -1.95 7.40
N TYR A 133 5.17 -2.84 7.54
CA TYR A 133 4.97 -4.29 7.48
C TYR A 133 5.62 -4.97 8.70
N ASP A 134 5.23 -6.23 8.93
CA ASP A 134 5.81 -7.11 9.94
C ASP A 134 7.11 -7.73 9.37
N PRO A 135 8.31 -7.32 9.84
CA PRO A 135 9.58 -7.79 9.30
C PRO A 135 9.94 -9.19 9.78
N ASN A 136 9.38 -9.65 10.90
CA ASN A 136 9.71 -10.93 11.52
C ASN A 136 8.77 -12.06 11.13
N LEU A 137 7.69 -11.76 10.39
CA LEU A 137 6.69 -12.73 9.92
C LEU A 137 5.99 -13.48 11.07
N ASP A 138 5.85 -12.84 12.23
CA ASP A 138 5.22 -13.42 13.43
C ASP A 138 3.82 -12.85 13.71
N ASN A 139 3.27 -12.07 12.78
CA ASN A 139 2.01 -11.36 12.91
C ASN A 139 1.96 -10.38 14.11
N SER A 140 3.10 -9.76 14.41
CA SER A 140 3.26 -8.81 15.51
C SER A 140 3.79 -7.47 15.03
N PHE A 141 3.18 -6.39 15.50
CA PHE A 141 3.62 -5.01 15.23
C PHE A 141 4.18 -4.37 16.50
N ASN A 142 5.23 -5.02 17.07
CA ASN A 142 5.85 -4.64 18.34
C ASN A 142 7.38 -4.49 18.25
N ASP A 143 8.00 -4.82 17.11
CA ASP A 143 9.45 -5.05 16.99
C ASP A 143 10.30 -3.80 17.17
N SER A 144 9.73 -2.64 16.88
CA SER A 144 10.38 -1.36 17.09
C SER A 144 9.37 -0.29 17.50
N PHE A 145 9.88 0.85 17.99
CA PHE A 145 9.00 1.98 18.33
C PHE A 145 8.21 2.47 17.11
N ALA A 146 8.83 2.53 15.93
CA ALA A 146 8.17 2.95 14.70
C ALA A 146 7.03 2.00 14.30
N ILE A 147 7.27 0.67 14.37
CA ILE A 147 6.28 -0.34 14.05
C ILE A 147 5.12 -0.30 15.05
N ALA A 148 5.43 -0.18 16.37
CA ALA A 148 4.41 -0.05 17.42
C ALA A 148 3.61 1.26 17.30
N ALA A 149 4.27 2.37 16.90
CA ALA A 149 3.60 3.64 16.62
C ALA A 149 2.63 3.50 15.43
N GLY A 150 3.04 2.81 14.37
CA GLY A 150 2.18 2.49 13.24
C GLY A 150 0.97 1.67 13.63
N GLY A 151 1.16 0.61 14.40
CA GLY A 151 0.07 -0.21 14.96
C GLY A 151 -0.89 0.61 15.82
N THR A 152 -0.38 1.51 16.67
CA THR A 152 -1.18 2.43 17.47
C THR A 152 -2.00 3.37 16.59
N ALA A 153 -1.39 3.97 15.56
CA ALA A 153 -2.07 4.87 14.62
C ALA A 153 -3.19 4.13 13.86
N SER A 154 -2.91 2.94 13.34
CA SER A 154 -3.89 2.08 12.65
C SER A 154 -5.09 1.77 13.54
N TYR A 155 -4.85 1.33 14.78
CA TYR A 155 -5.89 1.01 15.74
C TYR A 155 -6.81 2.19 16.01
N HIS A 156 -6.25 3.37 16.32
CA HIS A 156 -7.05 4.55 16.64
C HIS A 156 -7.80 5.07 15.42
N MET A 157 -7.19 5.10 14.23
CA MET A 157 -7.89 5.53 13.02
C MET A 157 -9.04 4.58 12.67
N SER A 158 -8.87 3.28 12.87
CA SER A 158 -9.95 2.30 12.72
C SER A 158 -11.15 2.65 13.62
N LYS A 159 -10.92 3.08 14.88
CA LYS A 159 -11.98 3.52 15.80
C LYS A 159 -12.61 4.85 15.39
N VAL A 160 -11.80 5.79 14.92
CA VAL A 160 -12.29 7.09 14.40
C VAL A 160 -13.18 6.85 13.19
N TYR A 161 -12.76 6.00 12.25
CA TYR A 161 -13.60 5.62 11.10
C TYR A 161 -14.96 5.05 11.55
N ASP A 162 -14.93 4.07 12.46
CA ASP A 162 -16.16 3.41 12.95
C ASP A 162 -17.11 4.42 13.59
N TYR A 163 -16.59 5.40 14.35
CA TYR A 163 -17.40 6.48 14.92
C TYR A 163 -18.08 7.33 13.85
N PHE A 164 -17.31 7.84 12.87
CA PHE A 164 -17.87 8.70 11.82
C PHE A 164 -18.82 7.95 10.90
N ASN A 165 -18.49 6.70 10.55
CA ASN A 165 -19.36 5.87 9.72
C ASN A 165 -20.69 5.53 10.43
N ASN A 166 -20.63 5.12 11.70
CA ASN A 166 -21.81 4.69 12.44
C ASN A 166 -22.69 5.87 12.90
N THR A 167 -22.08 7.02 13.21
CA THR A 167 -22.81 8.18 13.75
C THR A 167 -23.28 9.13 12.66
N HIS A 168 -22.47 9.30 11.61
CA HIS A 168 -22.69 10.31 10.58
C HIS A 168 -22.87 9.71 9.17
N ASN A 169 -22.78 8.39 9.03
CA ASN A 169 -22.80 7.67 7.74
C ASN A 169 -21.72 8.17 6.75
N TRP A 170 -20.58 8.57 7.28
CA TRP A 170 -19.45 9.04 6.50
C TRP A 170 -18.49 7.91 6.16
N LYS A 171 -18.15 7.82 4.88
CA LYS A 171 -17.22 6.82 4.31
C LYS A 171 -15.93 7.51 3.94
N SER A 172 -14.96 7.61 4.85
CA SER A 172 -13.67 8.30 4.68
C SER A 172 -13.75 9.84 4.74
N ALA A 173 -12.61 10.51 4.58
CA ALA A 173 -12.51 11.98 4.64
C ALA A 173 -13.26 12.69 3.50
N ASP A 174 -13.38 12.05 2.34
CA ASP A 174 -14.09 12.57 1.15
C ASP A 174 -15.55 12.14 1.07
N ASN A 175 -16.00 11.34 2.02
CA ASN A 175 -17.33 10.68 2.04
C ASN A 175 -17.62 9.81 0.80
N ALA A 176 -16.59 9.47 0.01
CA ALA A 176 -16.68 8.68 -1.20
C ALA A 176 -15.95 7.33 -1.10
N GLY A 177 -15.36 7.04 0.06
CA GLY A 177 -14.60 5.82 0.30
C GLY A 177 -13.13 5.91 -0.19
N GLY A 178 -12.56 7.12 -0.21
CA GLY A 178 -11.14 7.32 -0.47
C GLY A 178 -10.25 6.68 0.61
N VAL A 179 -8.98 6.49 0.28
CA VAL A 179 -7.98 5.96 1.23
C VAL A 179 -7.77 6.91 2.42
N LEU A 180 -7.61 6.34 3.61
CA LEU A 180 -7.15 7.06 4.79
C LEU A 180 -5.67 6.73 5.02
N GLN A 181 -4.80 7.67 4.66
CA GLN A 181 -3.35 7.53 4.80
C GLN A 181 -2.88 8.16 6.10
N LEU A 182 -2.16 7.38 6.90
CA LEU A 182 -1.52 7.81 8.12
C LEU A 182 -0.02 7.85 7.90
N LEU A 183 0.59 8.94 8.22
CA LEU A 183 2.04 9.14 8.10
C LEU A 183 2.64 9.19 9.48
N ILE A 184 3.65 8.37 9.73
CA ILE A 184 4.41 8.39 10.98
C ILE A 184 5.87 8.66 10.70
N ASN A 185 6.62 9.06 11.73
CA ASN A 185 8.05 9.40 11.66
C ASN A 185 8.34 10.52 10.65
N ASP A 186 7.38 11.40 10.39
CA ASP A 186 7.61 12.61 9.63
C ASP A 186 8.53 13.51 10.45
N VAL A 187 9.78 13.63 10.04
CA VAL A 187 10.70 14.60 10.58
C VAL A 187 10.28 15.94 10.01
N ILE A 188 9.48 16.69 10.76
CA ILE A 188 9.35 18.13 10.50
C ILE A 188 10.78 18.66 10.61
N LEU A 189 11.40 18.94 9.47
CA LEU A 189 12.65 19.68 9.43
C LEU A 189 12.33 21.01 10.10
N ASP A 190 12.74 21.14 11.35
CA ASP A 190 12.74 22.41 12.04
C ASP A 190 13.72 23.30 11.24
N ASN A 191 13.15 24.09 10.35
CA ASN A 191 13.89 25.04 9.52
C ASN A 191 14.32 26.21 10.38
N GLY A 192 14.97 25.92 11.53
CA GLY A 192 15.68 26.84 12.42
C GLY A 192 15.47 28.33 12.14
N ASP A 193 14.27 28.87 12.43
CA ASP A 193 14.01 30.29 12.53
C ASP A 193 14.22 30.75 13.98
#